data_aecc8b22a7a063358ea407d9d5e2da20
#
_entry.id   aecc8b22a7a063358ea407d9d5e2da20
#
_cell.length_a   1.000
_cell.length_b   1.000
_cell.length_c   1.000
_cell.angle_alpha   90.00
_cell.angle_beta   90.00
_cell.angle_gamma   90.00
#
_symmetry.space_group_name_H-M   'P 1'
#
loop_
_entity.id
_entity.type
_entity.pdbx_description
1 polymer ?
#
loop_
_entity_poly.entity_id
_entity_poly.type
_entity_poly.pdbx_seq_one_letter_code
_entity_poly.pdbx_strand_id
1 'polypeptide(L)'
;HESTDKGAKAGMFLSFQEPLEVPGLTLEGFIRSALQQKVGHVRYYDFKKELARCMDILQMDASYAERSLNVGFSGGEKKKAEILQLMMLKPSLAILDETDSGLDVDAVRLVSKGVEEYQKDHNGALLIITHSARILDALSVDYTHVLVNGKIAANGDGSLVEEINVK
;
A
#
# COMPACT_ATOMS: atom_id res chain seq x y z
N HIS A 1 -15.66 19.74 -2.32
CA HIS A 1 -14.77 19.02 -1.41
C HIS A 1 -15.56 17.88 -0.78
N GLU A 2 -15.25 16.66 -1.14
CA GLU A 2 -15.79 15.47 -0.49
C GLU A 2 -14.99 15.22 0.82
N SER A 3 -15.66 14.69 1.85
CA SER A 3 -15.00 14.33 3.09
C SER A 3 -14.20 13.03 2.95
N THR A 4 -13.15 12.85 3.76
CA THR A 4 -12.26 11.67 3.69
C THR A 4 -12.99 10.34 3.90
N ASP A 5 -14.04 10.32 4.74
CA ASP A 5 -14.86 9.14 4.96
C ASP A 5 -15.68 8.73 3.72
N LYS A 6 -16.13 9.71 2.91
CA LYS A 6 -16.78 9.42 1.63
C LYS A 6 -15.81 8.86 0.60
N GLY A 7 -14.59 9.38 0.54
CA GLY A 7 -13.54 8.83 -0.31
C GLY A 7 -13.22 7.38 0.05
N ALA A 8 -13.05 7.07 1.34
CA ALA A 8 -12.82 5.70 1.81
C ALA A 8 -13.98 4.75 1.46
N LYS A 9 -15.24 5.20 1.65
CA LYS A 9 -16.44 4.43 1.27
C LYS A 9 -16.56 4.23 -0.24
N ALA A 10 -16.06 5.17 -1.04
CA ALA A 10 -15.99 5.05 -2.50
C ALA A 10 -14.88 4.11 -2.96
N GLY A 11 -14.09 3.54 -2.05
CA GLY A 11 -13.03 2.59 -2.34
C GLY A 11 -11.67 3.23 -2.64
N MET A 12 -11.43 4.44 -2.14
CA MET A 12 -10.12 5.10 -2.21
C MET A 12 -9.26 4.70 -1.03
N PHE A 13 -7.98 4.42 -1.29
CA PHE A 13 -6.92 4.20 -0.30
C PHE A 13 -5.80 5.20 -0.55
N LEU A 14 -5.35 5.85 0.51
CA LEU A 14 -4.22 6.78 0.47
C LEU A 14 -3.16 6.31 1.46
N SER A 15 -1.95 6.06 0.97
CA SER A 15 -0.77 5.85 1.78
C SER A 15 -0.27 7.22 2.28
N PHE A 16 -0.05 7.33 3.58
CA PHE A 16 0.49 8.54 4.20
C PHE A 16 2.00 8.45 4.34
N GLN A 17 2.69 9.57 4.19
CA GLN A 17 4.15 9.63 4.45
C GLN A 17 4.47 9.19 5.88
N GLU A 18 3.66 9.63 6.85
CA GLU A 18 3.77 9.22 8.25
C GLU A 18 2.47 8.57 8.72
N PRO A 19 2.38 7.22 8.71
CA PRO A 19 1.22 6.51 9.20
C PRO A 19 0.95 6.78 10.69
N LEU A 20 -0.30 7.13 11.02
CA LEU A 20 -0.72 7.45 12.38
C LEU A 20 -0.62 6.23 13.30
N GLU A 21 -0.23 6.46 14.54
CA GLU A 21 -0.30 5.47 15.62
C GLU A 21 -1.66 5.54 16.29
N VAL A 22 -2.31 4.37 16.49
CA VAL A 22 -3.61 4.27 17.13
C VAL A 22 -3.53 3.30 18.32
N PRO A 23 -3.23 3.80 19.53
CA PRO A 23 -3.18 2.97 20.72
C PRO A 23 -4.55 2.31 21.01
N GLY A 24 -4.50 1.03 21.37
CA GLY A 24 -5.71 0.26 21.74
C GLY A 24 -6.52 -0.31 20.58
N LEU A 25 -6.22 0.07 19.33
CA LEU A 25 -6.80 -0.55 18.14
C LEU A 25 -5.75 -1.44 17.47
N THR A 26 -5.96 -2.75 17.47
CA THR A 26 -5.01 -3.68 16.84
C THR A 26 -5.01 -3.57 15.32
N LEU A 27 -3.89 -3.90 14.68
CA LEU A 27 -3.78 -3.91 13.21
C LEU A 27 -4.85 -4.82 12.58
N GLU A 28 -5.03 -6.03 13.13
CA GLU A 28 -6.08 -6.96 12.70
C GLU A 28 -7.48 -6.35 12.90
N GLY A 29 -7.74 -5.78 14.06
CA GLY A 29 -9.04 -5.16 14.39
C GLY A 29 -9.39 -4.03 13.45
N PHE A 30 -8.41 -3.18 13.11
CA PHE A 30 -8.57 -2.10 12.13
C PHE A 30 -8.95 -2.64 10.75
N ILE A 31 -8.15 -3.58 10.21
CA ILE A 31 -8.39 -4.15 8.87
C ILE A 31 -9.75 -4.83 8.80
N ARG A 32 -10.08 -5.62 9.83
CA ARG A 32 -11.37 -6.33 9.89
C ARG A 32 -12.55 -5.37 9.93
N SER A 33 -12.47 -4.31 10.73
CA SER A 33 -13.53 -3.29 10.82
C SER A 33 -13.72 -2.56 9.49
N ALA A 34 -12.64 -2.21 8.81
CA ALA A 34 -12.69 -1.57 7.50
C ALA A 34 -13.30 -2.51 6.44
N LEU A 35 -12.93 -3.79 6.43
CA LEU A 35 -13.53 -4.80 5.55
C LEU A 35 -15.03 -4.97 5.81
N GLN A 36 -15.45 -5.03 7.09
CA GLN A 36 -16.86 -5.15 7.45
C GLN A 36 -17.69 -3.97 6.95
N GLN A 37 -17.14 -2.75 7.00
CA GLN A 37 -17.80 -1.58 6.43
C GLN A 37 -17.94 -1.64 4.90
N LYS A 38 -16.97 -2.25 4.22
CA LYS A 38 -16.95 -2.36 2.75
C LYS A 38 -17.89 -3.45 2.24
N VAL A 39 -17.85 -4.67 2.84
CA VAL A 39 -18.52 -5.87 2.30
C VAL A 39 -19.65 -6.39 3.22
N GLY A 40 -19.89 -5.76 4.35
CA GLY A 40 -20.88 -6.17 5.34
C GLY A 40 -20.35 -7.28 6.24
N HIS A 41 -20.68 -8.54 5.95
CA HIS A 41 -20.28 -9.67 6.78
C HIS A 41 -18.94 -10.25 6.34
N VAL A 42 -18.00 -10.37 7.29
CA VAL A 42 -16.69 -10.99 7.09
C VAL A 42 -16.57 -12.22 7.98
N ARG A 43 -16.48 -13.41 7.39
CA ARG A 43 -16.25 -14.66 8.12
C ARG A 43 -14.86 -14.64 8.73
N TYR A 44 -14.79 -14.80 10.06
CA TYR A 44 -13.53 -14.68 10.80
C TYR A 44 -12.45 -15.67 10.33
N TYR A 45 -12.81 -16.89 10.04
CA TYR A 45 -11.87 -17.91 9.56
C TYR A 45 -11.23 -17.53 8.21
N ASP A 46 -12.04 -17.07 7.24
CA ASP A 46 -11.55 -16.67 5.92
C ASP A 46 -10.66 -15.43 6.02
N PHE A 47 -11.05 -14.48 6.87
CA PHE A 47 -10.26 -13.29 7.17
C PHE A 47 -8.89 -13.65 7.76
N LYS A 48 -8.83 -14.51 8.78
CA LYS A 48 -7.56 -14.93 9.41
C LYS A 48 -6.64 -15.66 8.43
N LYS A 49 -7.20 -16.50 7.57
CA LYS A 49 -6.45 -17.21 6.53
C LYS A 49 -5.82 -16.25 5.53
N GLU A 50 -6.59 -15.28 5.05
CA GLU A 50 -6.09 -14.27 4.10
C GLU A 50 -5.09 -13.31 4.75
N LEU A 51 -5.34 -12.89 5.98
CA LEU A 51 -4.41 -12.07 6.76
C LEU A 51 -3.05 -12.76 6.90
N ALA A 52 -3.05 -14.04 7.30
CA ALA A 52 -1.82 -14.82 7.43
C ALA A 52 -1.07 -14.93 6.09
N ARG A 53 -1.78 -15.20 4.98
CA ARG A 53 -1.19 -15.24 3.63
C ARG A 53 -0.52 -13.91 3.26
N CYS A 54 -1.21 -12.81 3.48
CA CYS A 54 -0.66 -11.47 3.15
C CYS A 54 0.53 -11.12 4.03
N MET A 55 0.48 -11.44 5.33
CA MET A 55 1.61 -11.23 6.25
C MET A 55 2.83 -12.06 5.86
N ASP A 56 2.64 -13.30 5.41
CA ASP A 56 3.72 -14.17 4.93
C ASP A 56 4.42 -13.59 3.69
N ILE A 57 3.66 -13.07 2.72
CA ILE A 57 4.21 -12.39 1.53
C ILE A 57 5.11 -11.21 1.93
N LEU A 58 4.69 -10.43 2.91
CA LEU A 58 5.43 -9.28 3.44
C LEU A 58 6.54 -9.66 4.43
N GLN A 59 6.69 -10.95 4.74
CA GLN A 59 7.58 -11.45 5.81
C GLN A 59 7.37 -10.66 7.10
N MET A 60 6.13 -10.53 7.50
CA MET A 60 5.70 -9.82 8.70
C MET A 60 5.34 -10.83 9.78
N ASP A 61 5.95 -10.72 10.97
CA ASP A 61 5.68 -11.62 12.07
C ASP A 61 4.21 -11.56 12.49
N ALA A 62 3.60 -12.72 12.73
CA ALA A 62 2.17 -12.83 13.03
C ALA A 62 1.75 -12.04 14.29
N SER A 63 2.67 -11.82 15.23
CA SER A 63 2.39 -11.05 16.45
C SER A 63 2.02 -9.59 16.17
N TYR A 64 2.44 -9.04 15.03
CA TYR A 64 2.06 -7.67 14.63
C TYR A 64 0.56 -7.49 14.43
N ALA A 65 -0.17 -8.55 14.07
CA ALA A 65 -1.62 -8.50 13.92
C ALA A 65 -2.34 -8.08 15.23
N GLU A 66 -1.81 -8.51 16.36
CA GLU A 66 -2.37 -8.27 17.69
C GLU A 66 -1.84 -7.00 18.38
N ARG A 67 -0.84 -6.35 17.78
CA ARG A 67 -0.28 -5.10 18.31
C ARG A 67 -1.12 -3.90 17.88
N SER A 68 -1.13 -2.86 18.72
CA SER A 68 -1.77 -1.58 18.37
C SER A 68 -1.21 -1.02 17.07
N LEU A 69 -2.09 -0.54 16.19
CA LEU A 69 -1.76 -0.07 14.85
C LEU A 69 -0.61 0.95 14.89
N ASN A 70 0.49 0.60 14.26
CA ASN A 70 1.71 1.39 14.11
C ASN A 70 2.45 1.77 15.41
N VAL A 71 1.94 1.43 16.59
CA VAL A 71 2.56 1.79 17.89
C VAL A 71 3.84 1.00 18.09
N GLY A 72 4.97 1.71 18.16
CA GLY A 72 6.30 1.12 18.31
C GLY A 72 6.77 0.28 17.12
N PHE A 73 6.18 0.47 15.94
CA PHE A 73 6.66 -0.12 14.69
C PHE A 73 7.84 0.71 14.17
N SER A 74 8.86 0.04 13.63
CA SER A 74 9.89 0.70 12.82
C SER A 74 9.29 1.29 11.53
N GLY A 75 10.03 2.15 10.84
CA GLY A 75 9.59 2.70 9.56
C GLY A 75 9.21 1.62 8.54
N GLY A 76 10.05 0.58 8.41
CA GLY A 76 9.79 -0.55 7.53
C GLY A 76 8.55 -1.35 7.92
N GLU A 77 8.32 -1.57 9.21
CA GLU A 77 7.14 -2.27 9.72
C GLU A 77 5.85 -1.46 9.51
N LYS A 78 5.90 -0.13 9.69
CA LYS A 78 4.78 0.77 9.38
C LYS A 78 4.39 0.68 7.91
N LYS A 79 5.38 0.70 7.00
CA LYS A 79 5.13 0.57 5.55
C LYS A 79 4.60 -0.82 5.18
N LYS A 80 5.15 -1.89 5.75
CA LYS A 80 4.58 -3.24 5.56
C LYS A 80 3.13 -3.33 6.06
N ALA A 81 2.82 -2.74 7.23
CA ALA A 81 1.45 -2.71 7.75
C ALA A 81 0.49 -1.94 6.85
N GLU A 82 0.97 -0.88 6.19
CA GLU A 82 0.20 -0.11 5.22
C GLU A 82 -0.08 -0.93 3.95
N ILE A 83 0.93 -1.62 3.40
CA ILE A 83 0.74 -2.50 2.24
C ILE A 83 -0.10 -3.73 2.59
N LEU A 84 -0.02 -4.25 3.82
CA LEU A 84 -0.94 -5.27 4.30
C LEU A 84 -2.40 -4.81 4.23
N GLN A 85 -2.68 -3.56 4.63
CA GLN A 85 -4.01 -2.97 4.51
C GLN A 85 -4.43 -2.87 3.04
N LEU A 86 -3.55 -2.43 2.14
CA LEU A 86 -3.81 -2.38 0.69
C LEU A 86 -4.22 -3.75 0.14
N MET A 87 -3.44 -4.80 0.46
CA MET A 87 -3.69 -6.17 0.01
C MET A 87 -5.01 -6.73 0.54
N MET A 88 -5.35 -6.44 1.79
CA MET A 88 -6.56 -6.93 2.44
C MET A 88 -7.81 -6.17 2.02
N LEU A 89 -7.74 -4.85 1.91
CA LEU A 89 -8.89 -4.00 1.62
C LEU A 89 -9.23 -3.94 0.13
N LYS A 90 -8.27 -4.22 -0.75
CA LYS A 90 -8.43 -4.22 -2.22
C LYS A 90 -9.23 -3.00 -2.71
N PRO A 91 -8.74 -1.76 -2.50
CA PRO A 91 -9.46 -0.55 -2.88
C PRO A 91 -9.59 -0.44 -4.40
N SER A 92 -10.60 0.31 -4.87
CA SER A 92 -10.78 0.58 -6.31
C SER A 92 -9.74 1.56 -6.85
N LEU A 93 -9.23 2.45 -5.99
CA LEU A 93 -8.15 3.37 -6.27
C LEU A 93 -7.18 3.40 -5.10
N ALA A 94 -5.92 3.06 -5.34
CA ALA A 94 -4.84 3.22 -4.37
C ALA A 94 -3.90 4.35 -4.82
N ILE A 95 -3.56 5.24 -3.89
CA ILE A 95 -2.55 6.29 -4.07
C ILE A 95 -1.45 6.02 -3.07
N LEU A 96 -0.25 5.72 -3.56
CA LEU A 96 0.94 5.44 -2.77
C LEU A 96 1.91 6.62 -2.92
N ASP A 97 2.12 7.35 -1.83
CA ASP A 97 2.99 8.53 -1.81
C ASP A 97 4.29 8.22 -1.08
N GLU A 98 5.40 8.16 -1.84
CA GLU A 98 6.75 7.87 -1.34
C GLU A 98 6.82 6.64 -0.39
N THR A 99 6.12 5.58 -0.73
CA THR A 99 5.99 4.38 0.11
C THR A 99 7.32 3.64 0.30
N ASP A 100 8.28 3.86 -0.57
CA ASP A 100 9.64 3.30 -0.53
C ASP A 100 10.67 4.22 0.15
N SER A 101 10.29 5.43 0.54
CA SER A 101 11.19 6.40 1.17
C SER A 101 11.69 5.91 2.53
N GLY A 102 13.01 6.00 2.75
CA GLY A 102 13.65 5.61 4.01
C GLY A 102 13.69 4.11 4.29
N LEU A 103 13.33 3.27 3.32
CA LEU A 103 13.42 1.81 3.42
C LEU A 103 14.76 1.29 2.92
N ASP A 104 15.25 0.22 3.54
CA ASP A 104 16.35 -0.58 2.99
C ASP A 104 15.90 -1.40 1.76
N VAL A 105 16.85 -1.97 1.04
CA VAL A 105 16.59 -2.71 -0.20
C VAL A 105 15.65 -3.90 0.00
N ASP A 106 15.78 -4.61 1.11
CA ASP A 106 14.94 -5.78 1.39
C ASP A 106 13.50 -5.37 1.72
N ALA A 107 13.32 -4.30 2.49
CA ALA A 107 11.99 -3.76 2.79
C ALA A 107 11.30 -3.23 1.52
N VAL A 108 12.01 -2.50 0.64
CA VAL A 108 11.47 -2.05 -0.66
C VAL A 108 11.00 -3.24 -1.48
N ARG A 109 11.81 -4.31 -1.57
CA ARG A 109 11.45 -5.52 -2.32
C ARG A 109 10.16 -6.17 -1.79
N LEU A 110 9.99 -6.26 -0.47
CA LEU A 110 8.80 -6.84 0.13
C LEU A 110 7.56 -5.97 -0.07
N VAL A 111 7.71 -4.66 0.06
CA VAL A 111 6.65 -3.67 -0.23
C VAL A 111 6.24 -3.77 -1.71
N SER A 112 7.18 -3.76 -2.66
CA SER A 112 6.92 -3.96 -4.09
C SER A 112 6.15 -5.24 -4.36
N LYS A 113 6.55 -6.36 -3.74
CA LYS A 113 5.87 -7.65 -3.89
C LYS A 113 4.43 -7.60 -3.39
N GLY A 114 4.15 -6.92 -2.29
CA GLY A 114 2.79 -6.72 -1.79
C GLY A 114 1.94 -5.89 -2.75
N VAL A 115 2.51 -4.84 -3.36
CA VAL A 115 1.84 -4.00 -4.36
C VAL A 115 1.60 -4.78 -5.66
N GLU A 116 2.56 -5.58 -6.12
CA GLU A 116 2.41 -6.50 -7.26
C GLU A 116 1.26 -7.49 -7.04
N GLU A 117 1.16 -8.06 -5.85
CA GLU A 117 0.06 -8.96 -5.49
C GLU A 117 -1.30 -8.26 -5.56
N TYR A 118 -1.39 -7.02 -5.08
CA TYR A 118 -2.59 -6.19 -5.24
C TYR A 118 -2.95 -5.97 -6.70
N GLN A 119 -1.98 -5.67 -7.58
CA GLN A 119 -2.22 -5.49 -9.00
C GLN A 119 -2.75 -6.77 -9.68
N LYS A 120 -2.20 -7.93 -9.33
CA LYS A 120 -2.59 -9.22 -9.93
C LYS A 120 -4.01 -9.65 -9.54
N ASP A 121 -4.37 -9.44 -8.29
CA ASP A 121 -5.61 -9.93 -7.72
C ASP A 121 -6.79 -8.96 -7.89
N HIS A 122 -6.55 -7.74 -8.38
CA HIS A 122 -7.57 -6.71 -8.35
C HIS A 122 -7.47 -5.74 -9.53
N ASN A 123 -8.63 -5.47 -10.16
CA ASN A 123 -8.76 -4.47 -11.25
C ASN A 123 -8.88 -3.02 -10.73
N GLY A 124 -8.19 -2.68 -9.65
CA GLY A 124 -8.14 -1.34 -9.11
C GLY A 124 -7.11 -0.48 -9.83
N ALA A 125 -7.32 0.83 -9.85
CA ALA A 125 -6.34 1.79 -10.30
C ALA A 125 -5.27 2.02 -9.22
N LEU A 126 -4.02 2.12 -9.64
CA LEU A 126 -2.86 2.36 -8.76
C LEU A 126 -2.11 3.60 -9.25
N LEU A 127 -1.97 4.59 -8.38
CA LEU A 127 -1.14 5.77 -8.59
C LEU A 127 0.01 5.73 -7.60
N ILE A 128 1.24 5.69 -8.10
CA ILE A 128 2.46 5.73 -7.28
C ILE A 128 3.18 7.05 -7.52
N ILE A 129 3.49 7.76 -6.44
CA ILE A 129 4.34 8.93 -6.43
C ILE A 129 5.66 8.51 -5.79
N THR A 130 6.76 8.55 -6.55
CA THR A 130 8.08 8.18 -6.06
C THR A 130 9.16 8.96 -6.80
N HIS A 131 10.29 9.14 -6.13
CA HIS A 131 11.53 9.64 -6.72
C HIS A 131 12.55 8.50 -6.96
N SER A 132 12.15 7.25 -6.70
CA SER A 132 12.98 6.05 -6.85
C SER A 132 12.24 5.01 -7.69
N ALA A 133 12.92 4.45 -8.68
CA ALA A 133 12.31 3.40 -9.50
C ALA A 133 12.31 2.02 -8.84
N ARG A 134 12.97 1.82 -7.71
CA ARG A 134 13.10 0.50 -7.06
C ARG A 134 11.77 -0.15 -6.73
N ILE A 135 10.77 0.64 -6.33
CA ILE A 135 9.43 0.13 -6.05
C ILE A 135 8.73 -0.36 -7.32
N LEU A 136 9.13 0.15 -8.48
CA LEU A 136 8.49 -0.13 -9.77
C LEU A 136 9.07 -1.38 -10.45
N ASP A 137 10.21 -1.91 -10.01
CA ASP A 137 10.93 -3.03 -10.67
C ASP A 137 10.07 -4.31 -10.82
N ALA A 138 9.12 -4.53 -9.91
CA ALA A 138 8.22 -5.69 -9.94
C ALA A 138 6.81 -5.35 -10.47
N LEU A 139 6.55 -4.10 -10.86
CA LEU A 139 5.21 -3.61 -11.17
C LEU A 139 5.02 -3.42 -12.68
N SER A 140 3.80 -3.66 -13.14
CA SER A 140 3.38 -3.26 -14.49
C SER A 140 2.96 -1.80 -14.50
N VAL A 141 3.67 -0.96 -15.23
CA VAL A 141 3.42 0.48 -15.34
C VAL A 141 2.80 0.79 -16.70
N ASP A 142 1.55 1.26 -16.70
CA ASP A 142 0.83 1.64 -17.93
C ASP A 142 1.20 3.04 -18.39
N TYR A 143 1.27 3.99 -17.46
CA TYR A 143 1.52 5.41 -17.73
C TYR A 143 2.52 6.00 -16.75
N THR A 144 3.41 6.85 -17.27
CA THR A 144 4.41 7.58 -16.50
C THR A 144 4.30 9.08 -16.75
N HIS A 145 4.28 9.85 -15.67
CA HIS A 145 4.30 11.31 -15.70
C HIS A 145 5.49 11.85 -14.93
N VAL A 146 6.33 12.64 -15.58
CA VAL A 146 7.50 13.26 -14.95
C VAL A 146 7.12 14.67 -14.52
N LEU A 147 7.19 14.95 -13.22
CA LEU A 147 6.94 16.26 -12.65
C LEU A 147 8.26 16.97 -12.34
N VAL A 148 8.39 18.22 -12.84
CA VAL A 148 9.53 19.09 -12.54
C VAL A 148 8.97 20.46 -12.17
N ASN A 149 9.32 20.97 -11.00
CA ASN A 149 8.87 22.28 -10.49
C ASN A 149 7.34 22.46 -10.57
N GLY A 150 6.57 21.42 -10.22
CA GLY A 150 5.10 21.45 -10.21
C GLY A 150 4.43 21.41 -11.59
N LYS A 151 5.19 21.10 -12.65
CA LYS A 151 4.67 20.96 -14.02
C LYS A 151 5.03 19.60 -14.59
N ILE A 152 4.12 19.04 -15.41
CA ILE A 152 4.42 17.82 -16.16
C ILE A 152 5.43 18.17 -17.26
N ALA A 153 6.64 17.62 -17.12
CA ALA A 153 7.74 17.81 -18.07
C ALA A 153 7.76 16.76 -19.18
N ALA A 154 7.31 15.53 -18.89
CA ALA A 154 7.21 14.44 -19.85
C ALA A 154 6.06 13.50 -19.48
N ASN A 155 5.52 12.83 -20.50
CA ASN A 155 4.53 11.76 -20.38
C ASN A 155 4.97 10.59 -21.25
N GLY A 156 4.76 9.36 -20.78
CA GLY A 156 5.07 8.15 -21.53
C GLY A 156 4.41 6.93 -20.90
N ASP A 157 4.77 5.77 -21.39
CA ASP A 157 4.44 4.47 -20.82
C ASP A 157 5.51 4.02 -19.79
N GLY A 158 5.52 2.75 -19.44
CA GLY A 158 6.48 2.20 -18.49
C GLY A 158 7.94 2.32 -18.92
N SER A 159 8.25 2.40 -20.22
CA SER A 159 9.62 2.54 -20.73
C SER A 159 10.28 3.86 -20.31
N LEU A 160 9.46 4.90 -20.09
CA LEU A 160 9.96 6.20 -19.64
C LEU A 160 10.64 6.11 -18.25
N VAL A 161 10.21 5.17 -17.41
CA VAL A 161 10.84 4.93 -16.10
C VAL A 161 12.30 4.47 -16.27
N GLU A 162 12.55 3.56 -17.22
CA GLU A 162 13.89 3.05 -17.51
C GLU A 162 14.79 4.17 -18.05
N GLU A 163 14.27 5.01 -18.96
CA GLU A 163 15.03 6.13 -19.53
C GLU A 163 15.49 7.15 -18.49
N ILE A 164 14.65 7.38 -17.44
CA ILE A 164 14.98 8.33 -16.36
C ILE A 164 16.03 7.76 -15.43
N ASN A 165 16.04 6.44 -15.21
CA ASN A 165 16.98 5.78 -14.29
C ASN A 165 18.40 5.62 -14.85
N VAL A 166 18.59 5.72 -16.16
CA VAL A 166 19.89 5.56 -16.83
C VAL A 166 20.76 6.83 -16.77
N LYS A 167 20.22 7.92 -16.22
CA LYS A 167 20.95 9.20 -16.05
C LYS A 167 21.23 9.48 -14.59
#